data_dae5926afde6787bd15c64cfa25089a4
#
_entry.id   dae5926afde6787bd15c64cfa25089a4
#
_cell.length_a   1.000
_cell.length_b   1.000
_cell.length_c   1.000
_cell.angle_alpha   90.00
_cell.angle_beta   90.00
_cell.angle_gamma   90.00
#
_symmetry.space_group_name_H-M   'P 1'
#
loop_
_entity.id
_entity.type
_entity.pdbx_description
1 polymer ?
#
loop_
_entity_poly.entity_id
_entity_poly.type
_entity_poly.pdbx_seq_one_letter_code
_entity_poly.pdbx_strand_id
1 'polypeptide(L)'
;MDEQTVAVYDKQVADYVELTKTEKPDKTLATFIERLPKQAYVLDLGCGPGASAAAMKAAGLTVDAIDASSEMVRVANELFAIDAKVARFQDIDCSDQYDGIWANFSLLHATEDEFIDILPRLHSALKPAGLLFLGMKTGEGLSRDDLGRRYTYYSQARLTELLAVARFEVVDTQTGEAMSLAGNIDPFVLMTFKAS
;
A
#
# COMPACT_ATOMS: atom_id res chain seq x y z
N MET A 1 -11.87 -3.90 2.00
CA MET A 1 -12.23 -2.65 1.25
C MET A 1 -13.66 -2.77 0.77
N ASP A 2 -14.47 -1.72 0.90
CA ASP A 2 -15.88 -1.74 0.48
C ASP A 2 -16.05 -1.55 -1.05
N GLU A 3 -17.16 -2.10 -1.59
CA GLU A 3 -17.43 -2.11 -3.03
C GLU A 3 -17.62 -0.71 -3.62
N GLN A 4 -18.12 0.25 -2.84
CA GLN A 4 -18.26 1.63 -3.31
C GLN A 4 -16.91 2.28 -3.58
N THR A 5 -15.92 2.08 -2.71
CA THR A 5 -14.56 2.57 -2.91
C THR A 5 -13.91 1.94 -4.15
N VAL A 6 -14.07 0.62 -4.34
CA VAL A 6 -13.58 -0.08 -5.54
C VAL A 6 -14.23 0.49 -6.80
N ALA A 7 -15.56 0.67 -6.80
CA ALA A 7 -16.28 1.23 -7.96
C ALA A 7 -15.87 2.67 -8.30
N VAL A 8 -15.44 3.48 -7.32
CA VAL A 8 -14.88 4.81 -7.58
C VAL A 8 -13.55 4.69 -8.32
N TYR A 9 -12.66 3.81 -7.87
CA TYR A 9 -11.38 3.57 -8.54
C TYR A 9 -11.55 3.00 -9.94
N ASP A 10 -12.48 2.07 -10.16
CA ASP A 10 -12.80 1.55 -11.50
C ASP A 10 -13.26 2.66 -12.46
N LYS A 11 -14.02 3.65 -11.97
CA LYS A 11 -14.50 4.77 -12.79
C LYS A 11 -13.45 5.86 -13.01
N GLN A 12 -12.56 6.06 -12.06
CA GLN A 12 -11.60 7.17 -12.00
C GLN A 12 -10.18 6.74 -12.39
N VAL A 13 -10.02 5.56 -12.99
CA VAL A 13 -8.69 5.00 -13.27
C VAL A 13 -7.82 5.93 -14.11
N ALA A 14 -8.39 6.58 -15.13
CA ALA A 14 -7.66 7.50 -16.01
C ALA A 14 -7.15 8.74 -15.25
N ASP A 15 -7.99 9.34 -14.43
CA ASP A 15 -7.63 10.51 -13.60
C ASP A 15 -6.59 10.13 -12.54
N TYR A 16 -6.70 8.92 -11.98
CA TYR A 16 -5.75 8.41 -11.00
C TYR A 16 -4.38 8.13 -11.63
N VAL A 17 -4.33 7.56 -12.83
CA VAL A 17 -3.09 7.35 -13.59
C VAL A 17 -2.40 8.70 -13.85
N GLU A 18 -3.14 9.71 -14.28
CA GLU A 18 -2.55 11.03 -14.54
C GLU A 18 -2.07 11.72 -13.25
N LEU A 19 -2.84 11.61 -12.16
CA LEU A 19 -2.45 12.16 -10.85
C LEU A 19 -1.17 11.50 -10.30
N THR A 20 -1.03 10.19 -10.47
CA THR A 20 0.10 9.41 -9.93
C THR A 20 1.30 9.35 -10.88
N LYS A 21 1.14 9.86 -12.11
CA LYS A 21 2.21 9.95 -13.08
C LYS A 21 3.27 10.92 -12.59
N THR A 22 4.48 10.45 -12.44
CA THR A 22 5.61 11.26 -12.03
C THR A 22 6.81 10.97 -12.91
N GLU A 23 7.52 12.04 -13.32
CA GLU A 23 8.81 11.93 -14.03
C GLU A 23 9.98 11.72 -13.06
N LYS A 24 9.74 11.96 -11.76
CA LYS A 24 10.79 11.85 -10.73
C LYS A 24 10.74 10.48 -10.07
N PRO A 25 11.91 9.87 -9.82
CA PRO A 25 11.95 8.64 -9.03
C PRO A 25 11.31 8.86 -7.66
N ASP A 26 10.46 7.94 -7.25
CA ASP A 26 9.92 7.93 -5.87
C ASP A 26 11.06 7.58 -4.90
N LYS A 27 11.53 8.61 -4.16
CA LYS A 27 12.63 8.46 -3.20
C LYS A 27 12.27 7.52 -2.06
N THR A 28 11.01 7.48 -1.66
CA THR A 28 10.55 6.60 -0.59
C THR A 28 10.61 5.15 -1.03
N LEU A 29 10.12 4.86 -2.24
CA LEU A 29 10.22 3.53 -2.84
C LEU A 29 11.69 3.12 -3.04
N ALA A 30 12.54 4.02 -3.53
CA ALA A 30 13.97 3.75 -3.68
C ALA A 30 14.63 3.38 -2.34
N THR A 31 14.33 4.13 -1.27
CA THR A 31 14.83 3.84 0.09
C THR A 31 14.32 2.48 0.60
N PHE A 32 13.06 2.15 0.33
CA PHE A 32 12.51 0.83 0.68
C PHE A 32 13.25 -0.29 -0.04
N ILE A 33 13.46 -0.15 -1.37
CA ILE A 33 14.19 -1.14 -2.19
C ILE A 33 15.63 -1.33 -1.68
N GLU A 34 16.34 -0.25 -1.34
CA GLU A 34 17.71 -0.28 -0.83
C GLU A 34 17.86 -1.05 0.50
N ARG A 35 16.79 -1.10 1.31
CA ARG A 35 16.76 -1.83 2.58
C ARG A 35 16.50 -3.32 2.42
N LEU A 36 16.04 -3.76 1.26
CA LEU A 36 15.74 -5.16 0.97
C LEU A 36 16.99 -5.93 0.50
N PRO A 37 17.03 -7.25 0.69
CA PRO A 37 18.08 -8.07 0.10
C PRO A 37 18.03 -8.01 -1.43
N LYS A 38 19.17 -8.31 -2.07
CA LYS A 38 19.23 -8.43 -3.54
C LYS A 38 18.27 -9.53 -3.99
N GLN A 39 17.52 -9.26 -5.07
CA GLN A 39 16.53 -10.18 -5.63
C GLN A 39 15.38 -10.52 -4.64
N ALA A 40 15.09 -9.61 -3.70
CA ALA A 40 14.00 -9.78 -2.75
C ALA A 40 12.67 -10.10 -3.45
N TYR A 41 11.83 -10.86 -2.78
CA TYR A 41 10.45 -11.09 -3.20
C TYR A 41 9.52 -10.14 -2.44
N VAL A 42 8.77 -9.33 -3.15
CA VAL A 42 7.96 -8.24 -2.59
C VAL A 42 6.50 -8.37 -3.01
N LEU A 43 5.59 -8.07 -2.09
CA LEU A 43 4.18 -7.86 -2.39
C LEU A 43 3.89 -6.36 -2.51
N ASP A 44 3.37 -5.91 -3.67
CA ASP A 44 2.76 -4.59 -3.84
C ASP A 44 1.27 -4.70 -3.54
N LEU A 45 0.87 -4.24 -2.35
CA LEU A 45 -0.46 -4.43 -1.77
C LEU A 45 -1.35 -3.21 -2.01
N GLY A 46 -2.29 -3.33 -2.96
CA GLY A 46 -3.04 -2.23 -3.51
C GLY A 46 -2.19 -1.46 -4.53
N CYS A 47 -1.73 -2.19 -5.55
CA CYS A 47 -0.75 -1.70 -6.52
C CYS A 47 -1.27 -0.57 -7.42
N GLY A 48 -2.59 -0.32 -7.44
CA GLY A 48 -3.20 0.65 -8.33
C GLY A 48 -2.76 0.44 -9.79
N PRO A 49 -2.35 1.50 -10.52
CA PRO A 49 -1.92 1.39 -11.92
C PRO A 49 -0.51 0.78 -12.09
N GLY A 50 0.14 0.28 -11.03
CA GLY A 50 1.30 -0.61 -11.12
C GLY A 50 2.67 0.07 -11.18
N ALA A 51 2.77 1.37 -11.02
CA ALA A 51 4.05 2.09 -11.15
C ALA A 51 5.11 1.63 -10.12
N SER A 52 4.71 1.40 -8.86
CA SER A 52 5.62 0.91 -7.81
C SER A 52 6.11 -0.51 -8.11
N ALA A 53 5.21 -1.43 -8.48
CA ALA A 53 5.57 -2.79 -8.88
C ALA A 53 6.53 -2.81 -10.08
N ALA A 54 6.28 -1.97 -11.09
CA ALA A 54 7.15 -1.84 -12.25
C ALA A 54 8.54 -1.33 -11.87
N ALA A 55 8.64 -0.33 -11.00
CA ALA A 55 9.91 0.19 -10.51
C ALA A 55 10.68 -0.85 -9.68
N MET A 56 10.01 -1.61 -8.81
CA MET A 56 10.61 -2.70 -8.06
C MET A 56 11.14 -3.82 -8.98
N LYS A 57 10.37 -4.22 -10.00
CA LYS A 57 10.83 -5.19 -11.02
C LYS A 57 12.03 -4.67 -11.80
N ALA A 58 12.03 -3.39 -12.20
CA ALA A 58 13.17 -2.76 -12.89
C ALA A 58 14.44 -2.71 -12.02
N ALA A 59 14.28 -2.66 -10.69
CA ALA A 59 15.38 -2.76 -9.73
C ALA A 59 15.87 -4.21 -9.50
N GLY A 60 15.30 -5.21 -10.20
CA GLY A 60 15.70 -6.62 -10.13
C GLY A 60 15.03 -7.42 -9.02
N LEU A 61 13.91 -6.93 -8.46
CA LEU A 61 13.12 -7.65 -7.46
C LEU A 61 12.09 -8.57 -8.13
N THR A 62 11.71 -9.63 -7.44
CA THR A 62 10.52 -10.42 -7.77
C THR A 62 9.31 -9.75 -7.11
N VAL A 63 8.23 -9.52 -7.85
CA VAL A 63 7.08 -8.76 -7.33
C VAL A 63 5.78 -9.46 -7.66
N ASP A 64 4.98 -9.74 -6.64
CA ASP A 64 3.55 -9.94 -6.76
C ASP A 64 2.86 -8.58 -6.59
N ALA A 65 1.89 -8.28 -7.45
CA ALA A 65 1.12 -7.06 -7.40
C ALA A 65 -0.37 -7.38 -7.35
N ILE A 66 -1.08 -6.86 -6.36
CA ILE A 66 -2.53 -7.09 -6.23
C ILE A 66 -3.28 -5.78 -6.00
N ASP A 67 -4.48 -5.70 -6.55
CA ASP A 67 -5.43 -4.62 -6.29
C ASP A 67 -6.87 -5.17 -6.29
N ALA A 68 -7.77 -4.54 -5.55
CA ALA A 68 -9.18 -4.93 -5.52
C ALA A 68 -9.96 -4.42 -6.75
N SER A 69 -9.48 -3.39 -7.42
CA SER A 69 -10.06 -2.81 -8.63
C SER A 69 -9.60 -3.59 -9.86
N SER A 70 -10.55 -4.17 -10.59
CA SER A 70 -10.24 -4.88 -11.85
C SER A 70 -9.71 -3.94 -12.94
N GLU A 71 -10.15 -2.69 -12.95
CA GLU A 71 -9.69 -1.69 -13.92
C GLU A 71 -8.26 -1.23 -13.60
N MET A 72 -7.90 -1.06 -12.31
CA MET A 72 -6.52 -0.77 -11.92
C MET A 72 -5.59 -1.90 -12.35
N VAL A 73 -5.96 -3.16 -12.10
CA VAL A 73 -5.20 -4.35 -12.52
C VAL A 73 -5.05 -4.41 -14.04
N ARG A 74 -6.14 -4.16 -14.78
CA ARG A 74 -6.09 -4.13 -16.25
C ARG A 74 -5.08 -3.10 -16.75
N VAL A 75 -5.18 -1.87 -16.25
CA VAL A 75 -4.30 -0.76 -16.64
C VAL A 75 -2.85 -1.03 -16.22
N ALA A 76 -2.61 -1.56 -15.03
CA ALA A 76 -1.27 -1.92 -14.56
C ALA A 76 -0.59 -2.93 -15.51
N ASN A 77 -1.35 -3.93 -15.98
CA ASN A 77 -0.83 -4.93 -16.90
C ASN A 77 -0.65 -4.38 -18.33
N GLU A 78 -1.53 -3.49 -18.78
CA GLU A 78 -1.39 -2.82 -20.08
C GLU A 78 -0.18 -1.88 -20.12
N LEU A 79 0.05 -1.10 -19.06
CA LEU A 79 1.14 -0.12 -19.02
C LEU A 79 2.51 -0.78 -18.76
N PHE A 80 2.58 -1.80 -17.92
CA PHE A 80 3.86 -2.29 -17.39
C PHE A 80 4.09 -3.80 -17.53
N ALA A 81 3.09 -4.58 -17.98
CA ALA A 81 3.19 -6.05 -18.09
C ALA A 81 3.69 -6.73 -16.79
N ILE A 82 3.16 -6.30 -15.63
CA ILE A 82 3.64 -6.73 -14.31
C ILE A 82 2.97 -7.99 -13.77
N ASP A 83 1.98 -8.54 -14.46
CA ASP A 83 1.17 -9.69 -14.05
C ASP A 83 0.41 -9.43 -12.73
N ALA A 84 -0.14 -8.20 -12.59
CA ALA A 84 -0.97 -7.83 -11.46
C ALA A 84 -2.26 -8.66 -11.44
N LYS A 85 -2.78 -8.97 -10.24
CA LYS A 85 -3.96 -9.82 -10.03
C LYS A 85 -5.02 -9.08 -9.22
N VAL A 86 -6.29 -9.37 -9.55
CA VAL A 86 -7.41 -8.88 -8.74
C VAL A 86 -7.46 -9.69 -7.46
N ALA A 87 -7.21 -9.05 -6.32
CA ALA A 87 -7.31 -9.67 -5.01
C ALA A 87 -7.56 -8.60 -3.93
N ARG A 88 -8.16 -9.02 -2.82
CA ARG A 88 -8.40 -8.19 -1.63
C ARG A 88 -7.33 -8.44 -0.58
N PHE A 89 -7.20 -7.54 0.39
CA PHE A 89 -6.27 -7.69 1.51
C PHE A 89 -6.51 -8.98 2.32
N GLN A 90 -7.77 -9.40 2.42
CA GLN A 90 -8.17 -10.62 3.14
C GLN A 90 -7.77 -11.92 2.41
N ASP A 91 -7.43 -11.84 1.14
CA ASP A 91 -7.04 -13.00 0.32
C ASP A 91 -5.58 -13.39 0.52
N ILE A 92 -4.81 -12.61 1.31
CA ILE A 92 -3.44 -12.96 1.69
C ILE A 92 -3.48 -14.16 2.64
N ASP A 93 -2.99 -15.30 2.15
CA ASP A 93 -2.94 -16.57 2.86
C ASP A 93 -1.64 -17.32 2.53
N CYS A 94 -0.51 -16.74 2.97
CA CYS A 94 0.82 -17.30 2.79
C CYS A 94 1.66 -17.05 4.04
N SER A 95 2.75 -17.81 4.19
CA SER A 95 3.67 -17.67 5.31
C SER A 95 5.11 -17.63 4.80
N ASP A 96 5.94 -16.77 5.42
CA ASP A 96 7.37 -16.64 5.16
C ASP A 96 7.72 -16.49 3.66
N GLN A 97 6.85 -15.81 2.91
CA GLN A 97 7.00 -15.69 1.46
C GLN A 97 7.76 -14.45 1.05
N TYR A 98 7.44 -13.29 1.63
CA TYR A 98 7.94 -12.00 1.17
C TYR A 98 9.06 -11.45 2.06
N ASP A 99 10.09 -10.89 1.40
CA ASP A 99 11.12 -10.10 2.07
C ASP A 99 10.62 -8.69 2.40
N GLY A 100 9.60 -8.21 1.66
CA GLY A 100 8.96 -6.92 1.88
C GLY A 100 7.52 -6.89 1.42
N ILE A 101 6.70 -6.05 2.07
CA ILE A 101 5.34 -5.69 1.66
C ILE A 101 5.29 -4.17 1.50
N TRP A 102 4.87 -3.69 0.34
CA TRP A 102 4.66 -2.29 0.03
C TRP A 102 3.16 -2.00 0.03
N ALA A 103 2.68 -1.26 1.04
CA ALA A 103 1.26 -0.88 1.19
C ALA A 103 1.14 0.65 1.21
N ASN A 104 1.35 1.27 0.04
CA ASN A 104 1.37 2.72 -0.08
C ASN A 104 -0.02 3.27 -0.37
N PHE A 105 -0.65 3.93 0.61
CA PHE A 105 -1.99 4.51 0.55
C PHE A 105 -3.10 3.52 0.12
N SER A 106 -2.97 2.25 0.50
CA SER A 106 -3.94 1.21 0.19
C SER A 106 -4.77 0.77 1.40
N LEU A 107 -4.13 0.45 2.52
CA LEU A 107 -4.78 -0.06 3.73
C LEU A 107 -5.65 0.99 4.45
N LEU A 108 -5.51 2.27 4.14
CA LEU A 108 -6.37 3.34 4.64
C LEU A 108 -7.85 3.20 4.21
N HIS A 109 -8.15 2.31 3.25
CA HIS A 109 -9.52 1.99 2.83
C HIS A 109 -10.16 0.85 3.64
N ALA A 110 -9.40 0.20 4.52
CA ALA A 110 -9.92 -0.76 5.49
C ALA A 110 -10.58 -0.02 6.66
N THR A 111 -11.62 -0.61 7.29
CA THR A 111 -12.05 -0.16 8.62
C THR A 111 -10.99 -0.50 9.65
N GLU A 112 -11.07 0.06 10.88
CA GLU A 112 -10.09 -0.28 11.92
C GLU A 112 -10.13 -1.78 12.26
N ASP A 113 -11.31 -2.39 12.34
CA ASP A 113 -11.45 -3.83 12.57
C ASP A 113 -10.82 -4.64 11.42
N GLU A 114 -11.14 -4.28 10.16
CA GLU A 114 -10.49 -4.91 8.99
C GLU A 114 -8.97 -4.74 9.01
N PHE A 115 -8.46 -3.57 9.41
CA PHE A 115 -7.03 -3.30 9.51
C PHE A 115 -6.36 -4.17 10.59
N ILE A 116 -6.97 -4.27 11.77
CA ILE A 116 -6.49 -5.12 12.87
C ILE A 116 -6.44 -6.59 12.42
N ASP A 117 -7.46 -7.07 11.70
CA ASP A 117 -7.53 -8.46 11.20
C ASP A 117 -6.51 -8.77 10.09
N ILE A 118 -6.10 -7.75 9.30
CA ILE A 118 -5.11 -7.90 8.24
C ILE A 118 -3.69 -7.97 8.78
N LEU A 119 -3.35 -7.23 9.85
CA LEU A 119 -1.98 -7.12 10.35
C LEU A 119 -1.31 -8.47 10.68
N PRO A 120 -1.96 -9.44 11.36
CA PRO A 120 -1.38 -10.76 11.58
C PRO A 120 -1.11 -11.54 10.29
N ARG A 121 -1.94 -11.34 9.24
CA ARG A 121 -1.73 -11.97 7.93
C ARG A 121 -0.50 -11.40 7.24
N LEU A 122 -0.31 -10.07 7.29
CA LEU A 122 0.88 -9.41 6.75
C LEU A 122 2.13 -9.86 7.49
N HIS A 123 2.06 -9.99 8.83
CA HIS A 123 3.16 -10.50 9.63
C HIS A 123 3.52 -11.93 9.24
N SER A 124 2.51 -12.82 9.10
CA SER A 124 2.73 -14.20 8.67
C SER A 124 3.31 -14.30 7.26
N ALA A 125 2.85 -13.46 6.33
CA ALA A 125 3.32 -13.46 4.94
C ALA A 125 4.77 -12.99 4.78
N LEU A 126 5.26 -12.20 5.73
CA LEU A 126 6.66 -11.76 5.76
C LEU A 126 7.58 -12.85 6.30
N LYS A 127 8.75 -12.96 5.67
CA LYS A 127 9.87 -13.72 6.23
C LYS A 127 10.35 -13.09 7.54
N PRO A 128 11.05 -13.84 8.41
CA PRO A 128 11.67 -13.27 9.60
C PRO A 128 12.50 -12.02 9.28
N ALA A 129 12.26 -10.95 10.00
CA ALA A 129 12.86 -9.63 9.78
C ALA A 129 12.50 -8.94 8.45
N GLY A 130 11.48 -9.42 7.75
CA GLY A 130 10.93 -8.76 6.54
C GLY A 130 10.35 -7.39 6.84
N LEU A 131 10.26 -6.55 5.82
CA LEU A 131 9.85 -5.15 5.96
C LEU A 131 8.40 -4.94 5.50
N LEU A 132 7.63 -4.20 6.28
CA LEU A 132 6.34 -3.64 5.89
C LEU A 132 6.49 -2.13 5.71
N PHE A 133 6.22 -1.63 4.50
CA PHE A 133 6.00 -0.21 4.27
C PHE A 133 4.51 0.12 4.33
N LEU A 134 4.17 1.21 4.99
CA LEU A 134 2.80 1.67 5.18
C LEU A 134 2.71 3.17 4.92
N GLY A 135 1.95 3.57 3.90
CA GLY A 135 1.54 4.96 3.66
C GLY A 135 0.08 5.15 4.07
N MET A 136 -0.18 6.10 4.97
CA MET A 136 -1.52 6.36 5.53
C MET A 136 -1.81 7.85 5.61
N LYS A 137 -3.07 8.26 5.38
CA LYS A 137 -3.53 9.60 5.74
C LYS A 137 -3.66 9.73 7.25
N THR A 138 -3.24 10.86 7.80
CA THR A 138 -3.32 11.11 9.25
C THR A 138 -4.59 11.88 9.60
N GLY A 139 -5.11 11.62 10.80
CA GLY A 139 -6.35 12.19 11.32
C GLY A 139 -7.02 11.28 12.32
N GLU A 140 -8.32 11.38 12.44
CA GLU A 140 -9.13 10.59 13.35
C GLU A 140 -10.43 10.11 12.69
N GLY A 141 -10.84 8.89 13.06
CA GLY A 141 -12.11 8.31 12.68
C GLY A 141 -12.19 7.79 11.24
N LEU A 142 -13.40 7.60 10.78
CA LEU A 142 -13.74 7.07 9.47
C LEU A 142 -14.65 8.04 8.73
N SER A 143 -14.31 8.36 7.49
CA SER A 143 -15.17 9.20 6.64
C SER A 143 -15.10 8.77 5.18
N ARG A 144 -15.94 9.39 4.34
CA ARG A 144 -15.83 9.32 2.89
C ARG A 144 -15.42 10.69 2.34
N ASP A 145 -14.61 10.66 1.30
CA ASP A 145 -14.31 11.87 0.56
C ASP A 145 -15.44 12.24 -0.42
N ASP A 146 -15.30 13.36 -1.11
CA ASP A 146 -16.30 13.89 -2.06
C ASP A 146 -16.54 12.95 -3.26
N LEU A 147 -15.64 12.02 -3.54
CA LEU A 147 -15.82 10.97 -4.56
C LEU A 147 -16.52 9.72 -4.01
N GLY A 148 -16.72 9.63 -2.69
CA GLY A 148 -17.37 8.52 -2.00
C GLY A 148 -16.41 7.40 -1.57
N ARG A 149 -15.08 7.58 -1.68
CA ARG A 149 -14.11 6.60 -1.18
C ARG A 149 -14.06 6.65 0.33
N ARG A 150 -14.05 5.48 0.97
CA ARG A 150 -13.93 5.34 2.43
C ARG A 150 -12.47 5.48 2.84
N TYR A 151 -12.24 6.26 3.90
CA TYR A 151 -10.95 6.43 4.55
C TYR A 151 -11.08 6.23 6.04
N THR A 152 -10.17 5.45 6.61
CA THR A 152 -9.92 5.40 8.05
C THR A 152 -8.64 6.16 8.31
N TYR A 153 -8.76 7.20 9.15
CA TYR A 153 -7.65 8.06 9.51
C TYR A 153 -7.05 7.61 10.84
N TYR A 154 -5.75 7.70 10.95
CA TYR A 154 -5.02 7.31 12.16
C TYR A 154 -4.05 8.41 12.56
N SER A 155 -3.85 8.60 13.88
CA SER A 155 -2.66 9.25 14.36
C SER A 155 -1.45 8.32 14.21
N GLN A 156 -0.24 8.90 14.08
CA GLN A 156 0.99 8.11 14.07
C GLN A 156 1.12 7.21 15.30
N ALA A 157 0.73 7.74 16.49
CA ALA A 157 0.76 6.99 17.74
C ALA A 157 -0.14 5.75 17.68
N ARG A 158 -1.37 5.89 17.15
CA ARG A 158 -2.30 4.77 17.01
C ARG A 158 -1.79 3.71 16.05
N LEU A 159 -1.20 4.10 14.92
CA LEU A 159 -0.55 3.16 14.00
C LEU A 159 0.58 2.39 14.69
N THR A 160 1.47 3.11 15.40
CA THR A 160 2.57 2.48 16.13
C THR A 160 2.08 1.46 17.15
N GLU A 161 1.02 1.77 17.90
CA GLU A 161 0.41 0.87 18.87
C GLU A 161 -0.15 -0.40 18.20
N LEU A 162 -0.97 -0.23 17.14
CA LEU A 162 -1.58 -1.36 16.42
C LEU A 162 -0.54 -2.28 15.80
N LEU A 163 0.49 -1.70 15.17
CA LEU A 163 1.58 -2.46 14.55
C LEU A 163 2.44 -3.17 15.61
N ALA A 164 2.69 -2.56 16.78
CA ALA A 164 3.41 -3.20 17.87
C ALA A 164 2.67 -4.43 18.44
N VAL A 165 1.33 -4.34 18.60
CA VAL A 165 0.50 -5.49 18.97
C VAL A 165 0.59 -6.62 17.94
N ALA A 166 0.70 -6.29 16.67
CA ALA A 166 0.88 -7.24 15.58
C ALA A 166 2.36 -7.67 15.36
N ARG A 167 3.26 -7.37 16.33
CA ARG A 167 4.66 -7.78 16.33
C ARG A 167 5.50 -7.12 15.23
N PHE A 168 5.24 -5.84 14.95
CA PHE A 168 6.05 -5.01 14.09
C PHE A 168 6.80 -3.95 14.89
N GLU A 169 8.05 -3.74 14.56
CA GLU A 169 8.91 -2.70 15.13
C GLU A 169 9.10 -1.55 14.15
N VAL A 170 8.98 -0.30 14.61
CA VAL A 170 9.19 0.88 13.77
C VAL A 170 10.67 1.00 13.37
N VAL A 171 10.93 1.12 12.09
CA VAL A 171 12.28 1.35 11.52
C VAL A 171 12.45 2.80 11.11
N ASP A 172 11.43 3.39 10.48
CA ASP A 172 11.49 4.76 9.95
C ASP A 172 10.10 5.39 9.89
N THR A 173 10.05 6.71 10.03
CA THR A 173 8.81 7.48 9.93
C THR A 173 9.07 8.82 9.26
N GLN A 174 8.21 9.17 8.31
CA GLN A 174 8.20 10.47 7.64
C GLN A 174 6.77 10.99 7.60
N THR A 175 6.60 12.28 7.70
CA THR A 175 5.30 12.97 7.59
C THR A 175 5.35 13.98 6.45
N GLY A 176 4.19 14.27 5.89
CA GLY A 176 4.06 15.24 4.82
C GLY A 176 2.61 15.57 4.51
N GLU A 177 2.42 16.30 3.43
CA GLU A 177 1.12 16.64 2.88
C GLU A 177 1.12 16.39 1.37
N ALA A 178 0.03 15.90 0.82
CA ALA A 178 -0.12 15.68 -0.61
C ALA A 178 -1.54 15.96 -1.10
N MET A 179 -1.65 16.33 -2.37
CA MET A 179 -2.94 16.49 -3.02
C MET A 179 -3.56 15.11 -3.30
N SER A 180 -4.82 14.95 -2.93
CA SER A 180 -5.61 13.75 -3.21
C SER A 180 -6.36 13.83 -4.53
N LEU A 181 -6.87 12.68 -5.02
CA LEU A 181 -7.72 12.63 -6.21
C LEU A 181 -8.97 13.53 -6.10
N ALA A 182 -9.47 13.77 -4.89
CA ALA A 182 -10.58 14.69 -4.61
C ALA A 182 -10.16 16.17 -4.62
N GLY A 183 -8.88 16.49 -4.85
CA GLY A 183 -8.36 17.86 -4.91
C GLY A 183 -8.05 18.49 -3.55
N ASN A 184 -8.18 17.76 -2.45
CA ASN A 184 -7.84 18.22 -1.11
C ASN A 184 -6.37 17.96 -0.80
N ILE A 185 -5.73 18.84 0.00
CA ILE A 185 -4.41 18.59 0.57
C ILE A 185 -4.61 17.83 1.87
N ASP A 186 -4.14 16.60 1.92
CA ASP A 186 -4.28 15.73 3.08
C ASP A 186 -2.93 15.47 3.75
N PRO A 187 -2.84 15.57 5.08
CA PRO A 187 -1.65 15.16 5.80
C PRO A 187 -1.50 13.65 5.80
N PHE A 188 -0.26 13.18 5.75
CA PHE A 188 0.04 11.75 5.74
C PHE A 188 1.25 11.39 6.61
N VAL A 189 1.35 10.10 6.90
CA VAL A 189 2.54 9.46 7.47
C VAL A 189 2.97 8.29 6.59
N LEU A 190 4.27 8.18 6.39
CA LEU A 190 4.94 7.05 5.75
C LEU A 190 5.78 6.35 6.80
N MET A 191 5.56 5.07 7.01
CA MET A 191 6.23 4.29 8.05
C MET A 191 6.80 3.01 7.47
N THR A 192 8.02 2.68 7.87
CA THR A 192 8.60 1.36 7.61
C THR A 192 8.68 0.59 8.92
N PHE A 193 8.24 -0.63 8.91
CA PHE A 193 8.26 -1.55 10.04
C PHE A 193 9.04 -2.81 9.68
N LYS A 194 9.55 -3.47 10.70
CA LYS A 194 10.20 -4.78 10.61
C LYS A 194 9.38 -5.80 11.38
N ALA A 195 9.13 -6.96 10.78
CA ALA A 195 8.53 -8.11 11.46
C ALA A 195 9.49 -8.69 12.49
N SER A 196 9.00 -8.93 13.74
CA SER A 196 9.78 -9.43 14.90
C SER A 196 9.32 -10.82 15.35
#